data_e96ab085b0cb23f88424f1764febbb7d
#
_entry.id   e96ab085b0cb23f88424f1764febbb7d
#
_cell.length_a   1.000
_cell.length_b   1.000
_cell.length_c   1.000
_cell.angle_alpha   90.00
_cell.angle_beta   90.00
_cell.angle_gamma   90.00
#
_symmetry.space_group_name_H-M   'P 1'
#
loop_
_entity.id
_entity.type
_entity.pdbx_description
1 polymer ?
#
loop_
_entity_poly.entity_id
_entity_poly.type
_entity_poly.pdbx_seq_one_letter_code
_entity_poly.pdbx_strand_id
1 'polypeptide(L)'
;MLFRSQVHVAFSEQALLELKLEHPQAEVLAHPECQQHLLDLADFIGSTSALLRRAEASPATAFIVLTEPGILHQMRQKAPGKLFYEVPGADGCSCNACPYMRLNTLEKVWRCLHTLQPEIQLDEAVRLAALAPIERMLAMSR
;
A
#
# COMPACT_ATOMS: atom_id res chain seq x y z
N MET A 1 -2.77 -14.53 15.04
CA MET A 1 -2.01 -13.26 14.91
C MET A 1 -2.08 -12.89 13.43
N LEU A 2 -2.80 -11.84 13.06
CA LEU A 2 -2.86 -11.38 11.69
C LEU A 2 -1.56 -10.59 11.42
N PHE A 3 -0.75 -11.05 10.49
CA PHE A 3 0.40 -10.28 10.01
C PHE A 3 -0.14 -9.10 9.20
N ARG A 4 -0.11 -7.90 9.78
CA ARG A 4 -0.42 -6.65 9.10
C ARG A 4 0.87 -5.94 8.72
N SER A 5 0.84 -5.24 7.59
CA SER A 5 1.96 -4.37 7.20
C SER A 5 2.19 -3.28 8.25
N GLN A 6 3.44 -3.07 8.62
CA GLN A 6 3.84 -2.01 9.56
C GLN A 6 3.35 -0.62 9.11
N VAL A 7 3.32 -0.37 7.81
CA VAL A 7 2.79 0.87 7.22
C VAL A 7 1.32 1.05 7.56
N HIS A 8 0.50 0.02 7.32
CA HIS A 8 -0.97 0.14 7.44
C HIS A 8 -1.46 0.19 8.90
N VAL A 9 -0.68 -0.26 9.87
CA VAL A 9 -1.04 -0.16 11.28
C VAL A 9 -0.58 1.15 11.93
N ALA A 10 0.28 1.92 11.26
CA ALA A 10 0.91 3.11 11.82
C ALA A 10 0.17 4.42 11.50
N PHE A 11 -0.89 4.41 10.69
CA PHE A 11 -1.62 5.64 10.35
C PHE A 11 -2.26 6.31 11.56
N SER A 12 -2.20 7.65 11.58
CA SER A 12 -2.82 8.48 12.62
C SER A 12 -4.30 8.71 12.32
N GLU A 13 -5.18 8.29 13.22
CA GLU A 13 -6.61 8.60 13.14
C GLU A 13 -6.85 10.11 13.23
N GLN A 14 -6.15 10.79 14.16
CA GLN A 14 -6.27 12.23 14.32
C GLN A 14 -5.94 12.96 13.01
N ALA A 15 -4.82 12.62 12.36
CA ALA A 15 -4.45 13.23 11.10
C ALA A 15 -5.44 12.93 9.96
N LEU A 16 -6.04 11.74 9.94
CA LEU A 16 -7.12 11.43 9.01
C LEU A 16 -8.34 12.32 9.22
N LEU A 17 -8.76 12.52 10.48
CA LEU A 17 -9.90 13.38 10.82
C LEU A 17 -9.61 14.85 10.49
N GLU A 18 -8.41 15.34 10.75
CA GLU A 18 -7.97 16.69 10.37
C GLU A 18 -8.05 16.88 8.85
N LEU A 19 -7.51 15.93 8.06
CA LEU A 19 -7.59 15.98 6.60
C LEU A 19 -9.04 15.91 6.08
N LYS A 20 -9.92 15.15 6.73
CA LYS A 20 -11.36 15.12 6.37
C LYS A 20 -12.05 16.46 6.66
N LEU A 21 -11.66 17.17 7.71
CA LEU A 21 -12.17 18.49 8.02
C LEU A 21 -11.66 19.57 7.04
N GLU A 22 -10.38 19.48 6.66
CA GLU A 22 -9.79 20.39 5.68
C GLU A 22 -10.28 20.15 4.25
N HIS A 23 -10.58 18.88 3.93
CA HIS A 23 -10.98 18.45 2.58
C HIS A 23 -12.27 17.62 2.62
N PRO A 24 -13.42 18.20 3.00
CA PRO A 24 -14.67 17.46 3.24
C PRO A 24 -15.23 16.77 1.98
N GLN A 25 -14.78 17.16 0.79
CA GLN A 25 -15.18 16.55 -0.49
C GLN A 25 -14.20 15.45 -0.96
N ALA A 26 -13.10 15.22 -0.22
CA ALA A 26 -12.15 14.20 -0.60
C ALA A 26 -12.66 12.80 -0.23
N GLU A 27 -12.56 11.87 -1.19
CA GLU A 27 -12.88 10.46 -0.98
C GLU A 27 -11.74 9.76 -0.23
N VAL A 28 -12.05 9.05 0.84
CA VAL A 28 -11.06 8.32 1.66
C VAL A 28 -10.87 6.92 1.11
N LEU A 29 -9.65 6.63 0.68
CA LEU A 29 -9.23 5.35 0.12
C LEU A 29 -8.33 4.62 1.13
N ALA A 30 -8.71 3.41 1.58
CA ALA A 30 -7.95 2.66 2.57
C ALA A 30 -7.57 1.25 2.12
N HIS A 31 -6.36 0.83 2.48
CA HIS A 31 -5.94 -0.57 2.31
C HIS A 31 -6.58 -1.44 3.41
N PRO A 32 -7.04 -2.69 3.11
CA PRO A 32 -7.75 -3.54 4.08
C PRO A 32 -6.90 -3.97 5.28
N GLU A 33 -5.58 -3.80 5.24
CA GLU A 33 -4.70 -4.03 6.39
C GLU A 33 -4.68 -2.88 7.40
N CYS A 34 -5.32 -1.74 7.13
CA CYS A 34 -5.48 -0.66 8.10
C CYS A 34 -6.26 -1.13 9.33
N GLN A 35 -6.12 -0.41 10.43
CA GLN A 35 -6.86 -0.68 11.66
C GLN A 35 -8.37 -0.44 11.42
N GLN A 36 -9.23 -1.20 12.13
CA GLN A 36 -10.68 -1.19 11.88
C GLN A 36 -11.29 0.20 12.01
N HIS A 37 -10.92 0.97 13.02
CA HIS A 37 -11.44 2.33 13.21
C HIS A 37 -11.11 3.28 12.05
N LEU A 38 -9.99 3.07 11.33
CA LEU A 38 -9.64 3.81 10.12
C LEU A 38 -10.45 3.32 8.91
N LEU A 39 -10.70 2.01 8.83
CA LEU A 39 -11.54 1.43 7.77
C LEU A 39 -12.99 1.90 7.88
N ASP A 40 -13.48 2.10 9.10
CA ASP A 40 -14.85 2.62 9.36
C ASP A 40 -15.02 4.08 8.88
N LEU A 41 -13.91 4.81 8.69
CA LEU A 41 -13.88 6.17 8.16
C LEU A 41 -13.64 6.24 6.65
N ALA A 42 -13.38 5.09 6.01
CA ALA A 42 -13.06 5.02 4.58
C ALA A 42 -14.30 4.94 3.71
N ASP A 43 -14.28 5.64 2.57
CA ASP A 43 -15.34 5.57 1.55
C ASP A 43 -15.12 4.38 0.60
N PHE A 44 -13.87 3.95 0.43
CA PHE A 44 -13.52 2.79 -0.37
C PHE A 44 -12.36 2.01 0.24
N ILE A 45 -12.52 0.69 0.35
CA ILE A 45 -11.50 -0.23 0.87
C ILE A 45 -11.10 -1.21 -0.23
N GLY A 46 -9.79 -1.34 -0.47
CA GLY A 46 -9.31 -2.24 -1.50
C GLY A 46 -7.79 -2.39 -1.56
N SER A 47 -7.34 -3.38 -2.33
CA SER A 47 -5.92 -3.54 -2.61
C SER A 47 -5.34 -2.28 -3.29
N THR A 48 -4.04 -2.10 -3.23
CA THR A 48 -3.33 -0.96 -3.87
C THR A 48 -3.75 -0.76 -5.33
N SER A 49 -3.89 -1.84 -6.10
CA SER A 49 -4.38 -1.78 -7.47
C SER A 49 -5.86 -1.39 -7.58
N ALA A 50 -6.68 -1.79 -6.61
CA ALA A 50 -8.09 -1.40 -6.57
C ALA A 50 -8.25 0.09 -6.20
N LEU A 51 -7.43 0.59 -5.27
CA LEU A 51 -7.39 2.02 -4.92
C LEU A 51 -6.99 2.88 -6.12
N LEU A 52 -5.98 2.43 -6.90
CA LEU A 52 -5.56 3.12 -8.13
C LEU A 52 -6.72 3.20 -9.15
N ARG A 53 -7.38 2.07 -9.43
CA ARG A 53 -8.55 2.03 -10.34
C ARG A 53 -9.71 2.89 -9.82
N ARG A 54 -9.96 2.88 -8.52
CA ARG A 54 -10.99 3.74 -7.91
C ARG A 54 -10.67 5.20 -8.11
N ALA A 55 -9.43 5.63 -7.84
CA ALA A 55 -8.99 7.01 -8.06
C ALA A 55 -9.12 7.46 -9.52
N GLU A 56 -8.87 6.56 -10.48
CA GLU A 56 -9.01 6.84 -11.91
C GLU A 56 -10.49 7.00 -12.30
N ALA A 57 -11.36 6.08 -11.87
CA ALA A 57 -12.76 5.99 -12.29
C ALA A 57 -13.73 6.89 -11.51
N SER A 58 -13.40 7.27 -10.26
CA SER A 58 -14.27 8.10 -9.41
C SER A 58 -14.44 9.50 -10.00
N PRO A 59 -15.63 10.11 -9.87
CA PRO A 59 -15.84 11.53 -10.21
C PRO A 59 -15.19 12.49 -9.19
N ALA A 60 -14.75 12.01 -8.03
CA ALA A 60 -14.09 12.84 -7.02
C ALA A 60 -12.79 13.45 -7.58
N THR A 61 -12.52 14.69 -7.20
CA THR A 61 -11.33 15.46 -7.61
C THR A 61 -10.22 15.45 -6.56
N ALA A 62 -10.51 14.94 -5.35
CA ALA A 62 -9.58 14.87 -4.24
C ALA A 62 -9.73 13.54 -3.49
N PHE A 63 -8.62 13.01 -2.99
CA PHE A 63 -8.55 11.73 -2.29
C PHE A 63 -7.63 11.84 -1.09
N ILE A 64 -8.04 11.24 0.03
CA ILE A 64 -7.19 10.98 1.20
C ILE A 64 -6.81 9.50 1.16
N VAL A 65 -5.52 9.18 1.18
CA VAL A 65 -5.03 7.84 0.85
C VAL A 65 -4.31 7.21 2.04
N LEU A 66 -4.85 6.06 2.52
CA LEU A 66 -4.27 5.24 3.59
C LEU A 66 -3.66 3.97 3.00
N THR A 67 -2.53 4.11 2.35
CA THR A 67 -1.66 3.01 1.90
C THR A 67 -0.22 3.52 1.74
N GLU A 68 0.72 2.64 1.37
CA GLU A 68 2.11 3.02 1.17
C GLU A 68 2.23 4.13 0.10
N PRO A 69 2.90 5.25 0.41
CA PRO A 69 2.87 6.45 -0.43
C PRO A 69 3.49 6.31 -1.81
N GLY A 70 4.28 5.27 -2.08
CA GLY A 70 4.84 5.03 -3.41
C GLY A 70 3.79 4.90 -4.52
N ILE A 71 2.55 4.49 -4.20
CA ILE A 71 1.45 4.42 -5.16
C ILE A 71 0.97 5.80 -5.63
N LEU A 72 1.17 6.85 -4.84
CA LEU A 72 0.69 8.20 -5.17
C LEU A 72 1.30 8.74 -6.46
N HIS A 73 2.54 8.35 -6.77
CA HIS A 73 3.15 8.69 -8.06
C HIS A 73 2.33 8.13 -9.22
N GLN A 74 1.95 6.86 -9.17
CA GLN A 74 1.12 6.23 -10.20
C GLN A 74 -0.30 6.83 -10.25
N MET A 75 -0.88 7.13 -9.07
CA MET A 75 -2.20 7.79 -8.99
C MET A 75 -2.18 9.16 -9.69
N ARG A 76 -1.15 9.99 -9.45
CA ARG A 76 -0.99 11.29 -10.12
C ARG A 76 -0.80 11.16 -11.63
N GLN A 77 -0.09 10.12 -12.08
CA GLN A 77 0.08 9.84 -13.51
C GLN A 77 -1.21 9.37 -14.19
N LYS A 78 -1.98 8.49 -13.52
CA LYS A 78 -3.20 7.89 -14.08
C LYS A 78 -4.43 8.79 -13.98
N ALA A 79 -4.46 9.67 -12.99
CA ALA A 79 -5.54 10.61 -12.75
C ALA A 79 -5.00 12.05 -12.66
N PRO A 80 -4.48 12.61 -13.79
CA PRO A 80 -3.94 13.95 -13.81
C PRO A 80 -5.04 14.98 -13.47
N GLY A 81 -4.68 15.96 -12.65
CA GLY A 81 -5.62 17.00 -12.18
C GLY A 81 -6.40 16.64 -10.92
N LYS A 82 -6.27 15.43 -10.39
CA LYS A 82 -6.81 15.05 -9.08
C LYS A 82 -5.78 15.26 -7.96
N LEU A 83 -6.27 15.61 -6.78
CA LEU A 83 -5.45 15.85 -5.59
C LEU A 83 -5.37 14.59 -4.74
N PHE A 84 -4.19 14.31 -4.20
CA PHE A 84 -3.96 13.14 -3.35
C PHE A 84 -3.25 13.58 -2.08
N TYR A 85 -3.92 13.37 -0.95
CA TYR A 85 -3.43 13.68 0.39
C TYR A 85 -3.00 12.39 1.08
N GLU A 86 -1.81 12.41 1.62
CA GLU A 86 -1.19 11.31 2.35
C GLU A 86 -1.51 11.45 3.84
N VAL A 87 -1.95 10.37 4.47
CA VAL A 87 -2.15 10.35 5.93
C VAL A 87 -0.81 10.01 6.60
N PRO A 88 -0.29 10.86 7.50
CA PRO A 88 0.95 10.58 8.21
C PRO A 88 0.79 9.44 9.24
N GLY A 89 1.92 8.91 9.70
CA GLY A 89 1.99 7.96 10.80
C GLY A 89 1.72 8.62 12.16
N ALA A 90 1.30 7.82 13.13
CA ALA A 90 1.01 8.28 14.49
C ALA A 90 2.26 8.71 15.28
N ASP A 91 3.45 8.34 14.83
CA ASP A 91 4.75 8.72 15.39
C ASP A 91 5.24 10.12 14.95
N GLY A 92 4.40 10.86 14.21
CA GLY A 92 4.73 12.20 13.70
C GLY A 92 5.65 12.18 12.48
N CYS A 93 5.98 11.02 11.94
CA CYS A 93 6.67 10.94 10.65
C CYS A 93 5.73 11.37 9.53
N SER A 94 6.12 12.39 8.79
CA SER A 94 5.33 12.93 7.69
C SER A 94 5.14 11.97 6.51
N CYS A 95 5.91 10.88 6.47
CA CYS A 95 5.79 9.87 5.45
C CYS A 95 5.66 8.48 6.08
N ASN A 96 4.55 7.82 5.84
CA ASN A 96 4.35 6.42 6.26
C ASN A 96 4.89 5.43 5.21
N ALA A 97 6.16 5.63 4.83
CA ALA A 97 6.83 4.83 3.82
C ALA A 97 7.41 3.53 4.39
N CYS A 98 7.32 2.45 3.64
CA CYS A 98 7.89 1.18 4.04
C CYS A 98 9.43 1.22 4.00
N PRO A 99 10.14 1.09 5.15
CA PRO A 99 11.60 1.14 5.17
C PRO A 99 12.23 -0.03 4.40
N TYR A 100 11.58 -1.18 4.36
CA TYR A 100 12.06 -2.36 3.64
C TYR A 100 11.97 -2.20 2.13
N MET A 101 10.89 -1.63 1.61
CA MET A 101 10.78 -1.31 0.18
C MET A 101 11.83 -0.30 -0.25
N ARG A 102 12.19 0.63 0.62
CA ARG A 102 13.22 1.65 0.37
C ARG A 102 14.65 1.09 0.31
N LEU A 103 14.87 -0.15 0.75
CA LEU A 103 16.16 -0.84 0.56
C LEU A 103 16.41 -1.23 -0.90
N ASN A 104 15.36 -1.30 -1.72
CA ASN A 104 15.47 -1.55 -3.15
C ASN A 104 15.71 -0.22 -3.89
N THR A 105 16.95 0.00 -4.27
CA THR A 105 17.38 1.18 -5.05
C THR A 105 17.50 0.83 -6.53
N LEU A 106 17.39 1.84 -7.40
CA LEU A 106 17.57 1.65 -8.84
C LEU A 106 18.95 1.03 -9.18
N GLU A 107 20.00 1.43 -8.46
CA GLU A 107 21.34 0.85 -8.60
C GLU A 107 21.35 -0.65 -8.26
N LYS A 108 20.69 -1.06 -7.17
CA LYS A 108 20.60 -2.48 -6.79
C LYS A 108 19.83 -3.29 -7.82
N VAL A 109 18.73 -2.75 -8.36
CA VAL A 109 17.96 -3.39 -9.44
C VAL A 109 18.83 -3.53 -10.68
N TRP A 110 19.51 -2.47 -11.11
CA TRP A 110 20.42 -2.51 -12.26
C TRP A 110 21.53 -3.54 -12.06
N ARG A 111 22.19 -3.53 -10.90
CA ARG A 111 23.24 -4.50 -10.57
C ARG A 111 22.72 -5.93 -10.61
N CYS A 112 21.55 -6.19 -10.02
CA CYS A 112 20.94 -7.51 -10.03
C CYS A 112 20.67 -8.00 -11.46
N LEU A 113 20.10 -7.15 -12.31
CA LEU A 113 19.85 -7.49 -13.71
C LEU A 113 21.12 -7.73 -14.52
N HIS A 114 22.19 -6.99 -14.21
CA HIS A 114 23.48 -7.12 -14.92
C HIS A 114 24.28 -8.35 -14.48
N THR A 115 24.28 -8.65 -13.17
CA THR A 115 25.12 -9.72 -12.59
C THR A 115 24.34 -10.98 -12.25
N LEU A 116 22.99 -10.93 -12.26
CA LEU A 116 22.09 -11.97 -11.74
C LEU A 116 22.37 -12.32 -10.26
N GLN A 117 22.85 -11.33 -9.48
CA GLN A 117 23.21 -11.48 -8.07
C GLN A 117 22.55 -10.37 -7.22
N PRO A 118 22.21 -10.66 -5.94
CA PRO A 118 22.27 -11.97 -5.28
C PRO A 118 21.16 -12.91 -5.74
N GLU A 119 21.48 -14.19 -5.89
CA GLU A 119 20.48 -15.24 -6.07
C GLU A 119 19.92 -15.66 -4.71
N ILE A 120 18.61 -15.76 -4.59
CA ILE A 120 17.95 -16.28 -3.38
C ILE A 120 17.93 -17.81 -3.47
N GLN A 121 18.66 -18.46 -2.59
CA GLN A 121 18.67 -19.91 -2.48
C GLN A 121 17.96 -20.34 -1.19
N LEU A 122 17.07 -21.30 -1.31
CA LEU A 122 16.36 -21.91 -0.20
C LEU A 122 16.74 -23.38 -0.11
N ASP A 123 16.81 -23.91 1.12
CA ASP A 123 16.87 -25.34 1.33
C ASP A 123 15.68 -26.03 0.63
N GLU A 124 15.96 -27.12 -0.10
CA GLU A 124 14.94 -27.76 -0.95
C GLU A 124 13.78 -28.34 -0.14
N ALA A 125 14.02 -28.85 1.06
CA ALA A 125 12.94 -29.35 1.91
C ALA A 125 12.03 -28.21 2.39
N VAL A 126 12.61 -27.04 2.72
CA VAL A 126 11.86 -25.82 3.10
C VAL A 126 11.07 -25.32 1.89
N ARG A 127 11.69 -25.26 0.71
CA ARG A 127 11.03 -24.83 -0.53
C ARG A 127 9.81 -25.69 -0.85
N LEU A 128 9.94 -27.01 -0.80
CA LEU A 128 8.85 -27.95 -1.08
C LEU A 128 7.74 -27.86 -0.03
N ALA A 129 8.10 -27.75 1.26
CA ALA A 129 7.12 -27.57 2.33
C ALA A 129 6.33 -26.26 2.19
N ALA A 130 6.98 -25.16 1.76
CA ALA A 130 6.34 -23.88 1.53
C ALA A 130 5.48 -23.85 0.23
N LEU A 131 5.82 -24.64 -0.77
CA LEU A 131 5.08 -24.70 -2.03
C LEU A 131 3.68 -25.28 -1.88
N ALA A 132 3.53 -26.35 -1.08
CA ALA A 132 2.26 -27.07 -0.93
C ALA A 132 1.06 -26.18 -0.51
N PRO A 133 1.15 -25.30 0.51
CA PRO A 133 0.05 -24.40 0.84
C PRO A 133 -0.22 -23.34 -0.24
N ILE A 134 0.79 -22.91 -0.99
CA ILE A 134 0.63 -21.96 -2.11
C ILE A 134 -0.16 -22.62 -3.24
N GLU A 135 0.20 -23.84 -3.64
CA GLU A 135 -0.51 -24.60 -4.67
C GLU A 135 -1.97 -24.85 -4.29
N ARG A 136 -2.21 -25.20 -3.01
CA ARG A 136 -3.57 -25.38 -2.49
C ARG A 136 -4.37 -24.07 -2.56
N MET A 137 -3.79 -22.95 -2.15
CA MET A 137 -4.43 -21.64 -2.25
C MET A 137 -4.78 -21.29 -3.70
N LEU A 138 -3.86 -21.50 -4.65
CA LEU A 138 -4.11 -21.25 -6.07
C LEU A 138 -5.19 -22.16 -6.65
N ALA A 139 -5.25 -23.42 -6.23
CA ALA A 139 -6.28 -24.37 -6.66
C ALA A 139 -7.69 -23.97 -6.15
N MET A 140 -7.78 -23.36 -4.96
CA MET A 140 -9.03 -22.88 -4.36
C MET A 140 -9.48 -21.51 -4.90
N SER A 141 -8.61 -20.79 -5.61
CA SER A 141 -8.87 -19.44 -6.14
C SER A 141 -9.34 -19.44 -7.61
N ARG A 142 -9.52 -20.61 -8.20
CA ARG A 142 -9.99 -20.82 -9.58
C ARG A 142 -11.52 -21.11 -9.61
#